data_bf41944a92194af1a09ed190e075335a
#
_entry.id   bf41944a92194af1a09ed190e075335a
#
_cell.length_a   1.000
_cell.length_b   1.000
_cell.length_c   1.000
_cell.angle_alpha   90.00
_cell.angle_beta   90.00
_cell.angle_gamma   90.00
#
_symmetry.space_group_name_H-M   'P 1'
#
loop_
_entity.id
_entity.type
_entity.pdbx_description
1 polymer ?
#
loop_
_entity_poly.entity_id
_entity_poly.type
_entity_poly.pdbx_seq_one_letter_code
_entity_poly.pdbx_strand_id
1 'polypeptide(L)'
;MPRIILSIPLCCALLSAASIAGDVPDVKPGLWKTTTTTGDPNVPPQTGTMCTSTALLQTLFDQRLKDPARPCKQSNVVHSGTTITEQTECKLDGVSVKNKVITTVTGDTEVRTEIHQEGKSTVTVSDSKWLSACPAGMQLGDFVGADGMKFNILRPQSAKTPPQAP
;
A
#
# COMPACT_ATOMS: atom_id res chain seq x y z
N MET A 1 43.94 9.54 55.93
CA MET A 1 42.68 9.95 55.28
C MET A 1 42.72 9.44 53.84
N PRO A 2 42.05 8.34 53.50
CA PRO A 2 42.03 7.83 52.11
C PRO A 2 40.88 8.45 51.33
N ARG A 3 41.22 9.01 50.15
CA ARG A 3 40.25 9.53 49.16
C ARG A 3 39.62 8.38 48.41
N ILE A 4 38.31 8.21 48.61
CA ILE A 4 37.50 7.25 47.85
C ILE A 4 37.17 7.93 46.52
N ILE A 5 37.71 7.43 45.40
CA ILE A 5 37.35 7.82 44.03
C ILE A 5 36.13 7.01 43.64
N LEU A 6 34.97 7.67 43.59
CA LEU A 6 33.70 7.09 43.16
C LEU A 6 33.67 7.08 41.62
N SER A 7 33.94 5.92 41.00
CA SER A 7 33.82 5.72 39.55
C SER A 7 32.34 5.52 39.20
N ILE A 8 31.75 6.49 38.58
CA ILE A 8 30.37 6.38 38.01
C ILE A 8 30.49 5.67 36.65
N PRO A 9 29.85 4.53 36.43
CA PRO A 9 29.77 3.94 35.09
C PRO A 9 28.80 4.75 34.27
N LEU A 10 29.33 5.37 33.19
CA LEU A 10 28.58 6.00 32.14
C LEU A 10 27.79 4.93 31.37
N CYS A 11 26.56 4.70 31.77
CA CYS A 11 25.63 3.80 31.07
C CYS A 11 25.22 4.49 29.77
N CYS A 12 25.88 4.14 28.65
CA CYS A 12 25.46 4.50 27.30
C CYS A 12 24.10 3.85 27.04
N ALA A 13 23.05 4.60 27.31
CA ALA A 13 21.72 4.28 26.78
C ALA A 13 21.76 4.39 25.26
N LEU A 14 21.94 3.26 24.61
CA LEU A 14 21.68 3.09 23.18
C LEU A 14 20.19 3.36 22.96
N LEU A 15 19.84 4.59 22.68
CA LEU A 15 18.59 4.96 22.06
C LEU A 15 18.58 4.28 20.69
N SER A 16 18.04 3.07 20.65
CA SER A 16 17.65 2.43 19.40
C SER A 16 16.61 3.37 18.78
N ALA A 17 17.03 4.21 17.85
CA ALA A 17 16.12 4.87 16.94
C ALA A 17 15.37 3.75 16.22
N ALA A 18 14.14 3.48 16.68
CA ALA A 18 13.21 2.68 15.92
C ALA A 18 13.04 3.44 14.59
N SER A 19 13.70 2.96 13.56
CA SER A 19 13.44 3.37 12.20
C SER A 19 11.95 3.12 12.01
N ILE A 20 11.17 4.19 11.82
CA ILE A 20 9.80 4.11 11.35
C ILE A 20 9.93 3.60 9.93
N ALA A 21 10.05 2.29 9.80
CA ALA A 21 10.14 1.61 8.52
C ALA A 21 8.72 1.63 7.93
N GLY A 22 8.58 2.39 6.86
CA GLY A 22 7.59 2.23 5.81
C GLY A 22 6.11 2.21 6.21
N ASP A 23 5.38 3.14 5.66
CA ASP A 23 3.90 3.21 5.74
C ASP A 23 3.19 2.10 4.92
N VAL A 24 3.92 1.10 4.45
CA VAL A 24 3.38 -0.06 3.74
C VAL A 24 3.64 -1.35 4.51
N PRO A 25 2.73 -2.33 4.42
CA PRO A 25 2.90 -3.60 5.09
C PRO A 25 4.08 -4.39 4.53
N ASP A 26 4.76 -5.14 5.40
CA ASP A 26 5.74 -6.13 4.97
C ASP A 26 5.01 -7.36 4.43
N VAL A 27 5.28 -7.71 3.18
CA VAL A 27 4.58 -8.77 2.46
C VAL A 27 5.55 -9.74 1.79
N LYS A 28 5.18 -11.00 1.75
CA LYS A 28 5.93 -12.03 1.06
C LYS A 28 6.03 -11.74 -0.43
N PRO A 29 7.23 -11.68 -1.02
CA PRO A 29 7.38 -11.47 -2.45
C PRO A 29 6.73 -12.59 -3.27
N GLY A 30 6.04 -12.25 -4.36
CA GLY A 30 5.43 -13.24 -5.22
C GLY A 30 4.14 -12.78 -5.89
N LEU A 31 3.36 -13.77 -6.36
CA LEU A 31 2.07 -13.58 -6.98
C LEU A 31 0.99 -13.44 -5.91
N TRP A 32 0.27 -12.33 -5.96
CA TRP A 32 -0.83 -12.01 -5.07
C TRP A 32 -2.14 -11.92 -5.85
N LYS A 33 -3.21 -12.41 -5.25
CA LYS A 33 -4.58 -12.21 -5.75
C LYS A 33 -5.28 -11.20 -4.87
N THR A 34 -5.84 -10.15 -5.48
CA THR A 34 -6.64 -9.14 -4.80
C THR A 34 -8.06 -9.20 -5.30
N THR A 35 -9.02 -9.15 -4.37
CA THR A 35 -10.44 -8.98 -4.65
C THR A 35 -10.89 -7.68 -3.99
N THR A 36 -11.45 -6.77 -4.80
CA THR A 36 -11.94 -5.46 -4.34
C THR A 36 -13.45 -5.39 -4.46
N THR A 37 -14.11 -4.96 -3.38
CA THR A 37 -15.55 -4.68 -3.31
C THR A 37 -15.75 -3.21 -2.90
N THR A 38 -16.75 -2.55 -3.48
CA THR A 38 -17.01 -1.12 -3.23
C THR A 38 -18.12 -0.86 -2.21
N GLY A 39 -18.74 -1.91 -1.67
CA GLY A 39 -19.93 -1.79 -0.80
C GLY A 39 -21.19 -1.34 -1.55
N ASP A 40 -21.12 -1.05 -2.85
CA ASP A 40 -22.28 -0.85 -3.71
C ASP A 40 -22.74 -2.20 -4.27
N PRO A 41 -23.97 -2.65 -3.98
CA PRO A 41 -24.47 -3.95 -4.44
C PRO A 41 -24.60 -4.06 -5.96
N ASN A 42 -24.59 -2.94 -6.68
CA ASN A 42 -24.67 -2.92 -8.14
C ASN A 42 -23.30 -3.04 -8.81
N VAL A 43 -22.21 -2.93 -8.04
CA VAL A 43 -20.84 -3.06 -8.55
C VAL A 43 -20.30 -4.42 -8.18
N PRO A 44 -20.08 -5.33 -9.15
CA PRO A 44 -19.55 -6.65 -8.86
C PRO A 44 -18.11 -6.56 -8.33
N PRO A 45 -17.69 -7.51 -7.47
CA PRO A 45 -16.33 -7.60 -7.02
C PRO A 45 -15.34 -7.68 -8.20
N GLN A 46 -14.27 -6.90 -8.11
CA GLN A 46 -13.19 -6.93 -9.09
C GLN A 46 -12.04 -7.77 -8.56
N THR A 47 -11.50 -8.63 -9.40
CA THR A 47 -10.39 -9.51 -9.02
C THR A 47 -9.22 -9.32 -9.99
N GLY A 48 -8.01 -9.33 -9.47
CA GLY A 48 -6.80 -9.30 -10.26
C GLY A 48 -5.67 -10.05 -9.56
N THR A 49 -4.61 -10.33 -10.29
CA THR A 49 -3.37 -10.87 -9.74
C THR A 49 -2.20 -9.98 -10.07
N MET A 50 -1.24 -9.87 -9.18
CA MET A 50 -0.05 -9.02 -9.35
C MET A 50 1.18 -9.69 -8.76
N CYS A 51 2.30 -9.61 -9.49
CA CYS A 51 3.61 -9.90 -8.90
C CYS A 51 4.08 -8.70 -8.10
N THR A 52 4.19 -8.85 -6.77
CA THR A 52 4.54 -7.75 -5.87
C THR A 52 5.57 -8.12 -4.81
N SER A 53 6.09 -7.11 -4.13
CA SER A 53 6.96 -7.18 -2.95
C SER A 53 6.77 -5.91 -2.12
N THR A 54 7.22 -5.91 -0.86
CA THR A 54 7.23 -4.72 0.00
C THR A 54 7.90 -3.53 -0.69
N ALA A 55 9.06 -3.73 -1.32
CA ALA A 55 9.78 -2.65 -2.01
C ALA A 55 8.98 -2.05 -3.17
N LEU A 56 8.23 -2.87 -3.93
CA LEU A 56 7.34 -2.38 -4.97
C LEU A 56 6.19 -1.57 -4.38
N LEU A 57 5.54 -2.08 -3.34
CA LEU A 57 4.44 -1.37 -2.68
C LEU A 57 4.90 -0.01 -2.16
N GLN A 58 6.10 0.07 -1.55
CA GLN A 58 6.68 1.33 -1.10
C GLN A 58 6.90 2.29 -2.26
N THR A 59 7.44 1.80 -3.38
CA THR A 59 7.66 2.63 -4.58
C THR A 59 6.35 3.21 -5.11
N LEU A 60 5.29 2.40 -5.19
CA LEU A 60 3.97 2.84 -5.67
C LEU A 60 3.33 3.85 -4.71
N PHE A 61 3.49 3.62 -3.42
CA PHE A 61 3.00 4.53 -2.40
C PHE A 61 3.68 5.89 -2.50
N ASP A 62 5.01 5.92 -2.60
CA ASP A 62 5.79 7.15 -2.75
C ASP A 62 5.46 7.91 -4.05
N GLN A 63 5.25 7.17 -5.15
CA GLN A 63 4.83 7.76 -6.43
C GLN A 63 3.45 8.41 -6.31
N ARG A 64 2.49 7.74 -5.66
CA ARG A 64 1.14 8.27 -5.43
C ARG A 64 1.16 9.60 -4.67
N LEU A 65 1.99 9.70 -3.64
CA LEU A 65 2.12 10.92 -2.84
C LEU A 65 2.81 12.07 -3.60
N LYS A 66 3.64 11.74 -4.59
CA LYS A 66 4.42 12.71 -5.37
C LYS A 66 3.78 13.06 -6.72
N ASP A 67 2.67 12.42 -7.08
CA ASP A 67 2.01 12.67 -8.38
C ASP A 67 1.47 14.10 -8.46
N PRO A 68 2.03 14.97 -9.32
CA PRO A 68 1.58 16.34 -9.45
C PRO A 68 0.17 16.47 -10.04
N ALA A 69 -0.29 15.48 -10.81
CA ALA A 69 -1.63 15.46 -11.39
C ALA A 69 -2.71 15.09 -10.37
N ARG A 70 -2.33 14.38 -9.32
CA ARG A 70 -3.21 13.94 -8.24
C ARG A 70 -2.55 14.14 -6.88
N PRO A 71 -2.31 15.38 -6.49
CA PRO A 71 -1.57 15.65 -5.25
C PRO A 71 -2.34 15.11 -4.05
N CYS A 72 -1.74 14.13 -3.39
CA CYS A 72 -2.23 13.57 -2.14
C CYS A 72 -1.32 13.99 -0.99
N LYS A 73 -1.93 14.25 0.15
CA LYS A 73 -1.23 14.42 1.42
C LYS A 73 -1.62 13.28 2.33
N GLN A 74 -0.64 12.69 2.97
CA GLN A 74 -0.84 11.72 4.04
C GLN A 74 -0.70 12.40 5.38
N SER A 75 -1.50 11.99 6.33
CA SER A 75 -1.42 12.46 7.72
C SER A 75 -1.88 11.35 8.68
N ASN A 76 -1.53 11.52 9.95
CA ASN A 76 -2.01 10.68 11.05
C ASN A 76 -1.82 9.17 10.81
N VAL A 77 -0.61 8.76 10.44
CA VAL A 77 -0.26 7.34 10.35
C VAL A 77 -0.09 6.78 11.74
N VAL A 78 -0.89 5.77 12.06
CA VAL A 78 -0.87 5.08 13.35
C VAL A 78 -0.67 3.58 13.11
N HIS A 79 0.35 3.01 13.74
CA HIS A 79 0.61 1.58 13.76
C HIS A 79 0.11 0.99 15.09
N SER A 80 -0.72 -0.03 15.03
CA SER A 80 -1.24 -0.75 16.20
C SER A 80 -1.21 -2.25 15.94
N GLY A 81 -0.17 -2.93 16.40
CA GLY A 81 0.04 -4.34 16.11
C GLY A 81 0.15 -4.58 14.61
N THR A 82 -0.75 -5.39 14.05
CA THR A 82 -0.82 -5.72 12.62
C THR A 82 -1.66 -4.74 11.80
N THR A 83 -2.13 -3.65 12.41
CA THR A 83 -3.01 -2.68 11.75
C THR A 83 -2.29 -1.35 11.56
N ILE A 84 -2.38 -0.82 10.35
CA ILE A 84 -1.92 0.51 9.95
C ILE A 84 -3.17 1.33 9.64
N THR A 85 -3.34 2.47 10.30
CA THR A 85 -4.40 3.43 10.00
C THR A 85 -3.77 4.71 9.48
N GLU A 86 -4.22 5.18 8.33
CA GLU A 86 -3.75 6.44 7.74
C GLU A 86 -4.93 7.32 7.32
N GLN A 87 -4.71 8.62 7.30
CA GLN A 87 -5.61 9.58 6.68
C GLN A 87 -4.93 10.15 5.44
N THR A 88 -5.65 10.21 4.34
CA THR A 88 -5.17 10.80 3.10
C THR A 88 -6.14 11.86 2.61
N GLU A 89 -5.62 12.95 2.10
CA GLU A 89 -6.38 13.98 1.40
C GLU A 89 -5.80 14.13 0.00
N CYS A 90 -6.59 13.83 -1.01
CA CYS A 90 -6.19 13.93 -2.41
C CYS A 90 -7.04 14.98 -3.12
N LYS A 91 -6.42 15.75 -4.03
CA LYS A 91 -7.15 16.62 -4.95
C LYS A 91 -7.40 15.88 -6.25
N LEU A 92 -8.65 15.62 -6.57
CA LEU A 92 -9.09 14.99 -7.80
C LEU A 92 -9.92 16.00 -8.57
N ASP A 93 -9.45 16.44 -9.73
CA ASP A 93 -10.13 17.44 -10.57
C ASP A 93 -10.56 18.71 -9.80
N GLY A 94 -9.69 19.16 -8.88
CA GLY A 94 -9.93 20.33 -8.04
C GLY A 94 -10.80 20.06 -6.79
N VAL A 95 -11.36 18.87 -6.65
CA VAL A 95 -12.17 18.48 -5.48
C VAL A 95 -11.25 17.79 -4.45
N SER A 96 -11.33 18.22 -3.19
CA SER A 96 -10.64 17.54 -2.09
C SER A 96 -11.42 16.30 -1.66
N VAL A 97 -10.75 15.16 -1.69
CA VAL A 97 -11.30 13.86 -1.26
C VAL A 97 -10.47 13.37 -0.08
N LYS A 98 -11.11 13.21 1.07
CA LYS A 98 -10.48 12.69 2.27
C LYS A 98 -10.88 11.25 2.50
N ASN A 99 -9.87 10.41 2.82
CA ASN A 99 -10.07 9.01 3.11
C ASN A 99 -9.39 8.64 4.43
N LYS A 100 -10.02 7.73 5.18
CA LYS A 100 -9.39 6.95 6.22
C LYS A 100 -9.12 5.57 5.65
N VAL A 101 -7.87 5.16 5.64
CA VAL A 101 -7.45 3.84 5.15
C VAL A 101 -7.01 3.00 6.34
N ILE A 102 -7.54 1.80 6.45
CA ILE A 102 -7.20 0.83 7.49
C ILE A 102 -6.65 -0.40 6.80
N THR A 103 -5.37 -0.68 7.02
CA THR A 103 -4.70 -1.86 6.47
C THR A 103 -4.39 -2.82 7.60
N THR A 104 -4.90 -4.03 7.52
CA THR A 104 -4.63 -5.13 8.46
C THR A 104 -3.81 -6.21 7.76
N VAL A 105 -2.71 -6.62 8.39
CA VAL A 105 -1.79 -7.64 7.87
C VAL A 105 -1.92 -8.90 8.72
N THR A 106 -2.06 -10.05 8.08
CA THR A 106 -2.09 -11.34 8.76
C THR A 106 -0.92 -12.19 8.28
N GLY A 107 0.09 -12.32 9.12
CA GLY A 107 1.38 -12.86 8.71
C GLY A 107 2.03 -12.01 7.63
N ASP A 108 2.63 -12.65 6.63
CA ASP A 108 3.21 -12.00 5.45
C ASP A 108 2.46 -12.35 4.16
N THR A 109 1.31 -13.04 4.27
CA THR A 109 0.58 -13.66 3.17
C THR A 109 -0.85 -13.17 2.98
N GLU A 110 -1.38 -12.38 3.88
CA GLU A 110 -2.72 -11.79 3.76
C GLU A 110 -2.70 -10.32 4.15
N VAL A 111 -3.34 -9.49 3.33
CA VAL A 111 -3.52 -8.06 3.57
C VAL A 111 -4.96 -7.70 3.26
N ARG A 112 -5.63 -7.05 4.23
CA ARG A 112 -6.95 -6.46 4.06
C ARG A 112 -6.84 -4.96 4.18
N THR A 113 -7.37 -4.24 3.20
CA THR A 113 -7.41 -2.77 3.20
C THR A 113 -8.86 -2.30 3.10
N GLU A 114 -9.26 -1.43 4.03
CA GLU A 114 -10.57 -0.77 4.03
C GLU A 114 -10.38 0.72 3.80
N ILE A 115 -11.10 1.27 2.83
CA ILE A 115 -11.06 2.69 2.49
C ILE A 115 -12.43 3.31 2.80
N HIS A 116 -12.44 4.19 3.78
CA HIS A 116 -13.59 4.98 4.20
C HIS A 116 -13.44 6.40 3.66
N GLN A 117 -14.25 6.76 2.68
CA GLN A 117 -14.27 8.12 2.13
C GLN A 117 -15.19 9.01 2.97
N GLU A 118 -14.71 10.20 3.34
CA GLU A 118 -15.51 11.19 4.09
C GLU A 118 -16.80 11.55 3.31
N GLY A 119 -17.93 11.52 4.00
CA GLY A 119 -19.24 11.80 3.40
C GLY A 119 -19.86 10.66 2.58
N LYS A 120 -19.22 9.47 2.55
CA LYS A 120 -19.79 8.26 1.93
C LYS A 120 -20.10 7.22 2.99
N SER A 121 -21.23 6.52 2.83
CA SER A 121 -21.60 5.36 3.68
C SER A 121 -20.99 4.05 3.17
N THR A 122 -20.54 4.01 1.92
CA THR A 122 -19.93 2.82 1.32
C THR A 122 -18.44 2.73 1.65
N VAL A 123 -17.99 1.52 1.95
CA VAL A 123 -16.58 1.22 2.22
C VAL A 123 -16.04 0.39 1.06
N THR A 124 -14.89 0.80 0.54
CA THR A 124 -14.16 -0.05 -0.41
C THR A 124 -13.25 -0.99 0.38
N VAL A 125 -13.38 -2.28 0.12
CA VAL A 125 -12.59 -3.33 0.77
C VAL A 125 -11.77 -4.07 -0.27
N SER A 126 -10.48 -4.22 -0.02
CA SER A 126 -9.57 -5.03 -0.84
C SER A 126 -8.96 -6.12 0.02
N ASP A 127 -9.26 -7.36 -0.30
CA ASP A 127 -8.67 -8.55 0.31
C ASP A 127 -7.59 -9.11 -0.63
N SER A 128 -6.36 -9.14 -0.17
CA SER A 128 -5.20 -9.61 -0.93
C SER A 128 -4.60 -10.84 -0.26
N LYS A 129 -4.34 -11.89 -1.05
CA LYS A 129 -3.74 -13.14 -0.59
C LYS A 129 -2.57 -13.54 -1.47
N TRP A 130 -1.48 -13.95 -0.85
CA TRP A 130 -0.34 -14.55 -1.52
C TRP A 130 -0.73 -15.92 -2.08
N LEU A 131 -0.35 -16.19 -3.32
CA LEU A 131 -0.63 -17.48 -3.98
C LEU A 131 0.63 -18.34 -4.11
N SER A 132 1.70 -17.74 -4.65
CA SER A 132 2.94 -18.45 -4.98
C SER A 132 4.09 -17.46 -5.23
N ALA A 133 5.28 -17.95 -5.53
CA ALA A 133 6.28 -17.14 -6.22
C ALA A 133 5.73 -16.65 -7.56
N CYS A 134 6.29 -15.54 -8.09
CA CYS A 134 5.91 -15.07 -9.42
C CYS A 134 6.19 -16.13 -10.48
N PRO A 135 5.18 -16.45 -11.34
CA PRO A 135 5.37 -17.41 -12.42
C PRO A 135 6.44 -16.96 -13.42
N ALA A 136 7.05 -17.92 -14.11
CA ALA A 136 7.97 -17.62 -15.20
C ALA A 136 7.30 -16.71 -16.24
N GLY A 137 8.00 -15.66 -16.68
CA GLY A 137 7.48 -14.66 -17.61
C GLY A 137 6.64 -13.54 -16.99
N MET A 138 6.41 -13.56 -15.67
CA MET A 138 5.90 -12.41 -14.91
C MET A 138 7.03 -11.68 -14.19
N GLN A 139 7.00 -10.37 -14.24
CA GLN A 139 7.95 -9.48 -13.55
C GLN A 139 7.23 -8.75 -12.39
N LEU A 140 8.01 -8.19 -11.47
CA LEU A 140 7.45 -7.30 -10.45
C LEU A 140 6.67 -6.16 -11.12
N GLY A 141 5.46 -5.91 -10.62
CA GLY A 141 4.54 -4.93 -11.18
C GLY A 141 3.66 -5.44 -12.31
N ASP A 142 3.85 -6.67 -12.81
CA ASP A 142 2.91 -7.25 -13.77
C ASP A 142 1.58 -7.54 -13.08
N PHE A 143 0.52 -6.96 -13.64
CA PHE A 143 -0.86 -7.13 -13.22
C PHE A 143 -1.66 -7.84 -14.30
N VAL A 144 -2.54 -8.75 -13.87
CA VAL A 144 -3.51 -9.43 -14.74
C VAL A 144 -4.90 -9.21 -14.16
N GLY A 145 -5.76 -8.55 -14.91
CA GLY A 145 -7.16 -8.30 -14.54
C GLY A 145 -8.04 -9.55 -14.71
N ALA A 146 -9.30 -9.43 -14.26
CA ALA A 146 -10.29 -10.50 -14.40
C ALA A 146 -10.61 -10.84 -15.86
N ASP A 147 -10.44 -9.87 -16.75
CA ASP A 147 -10.61 -10.01 -18.22
C ASP A 147 -9.39 -10.62 -18.91
N GLY A 148 -8.34 -10.98 -18.15
CA GLY A 148 -7.08 -11.49 -18.67
C GLY A 148 -6.14 -10.41 -19.23
N MET A 149 -6.51 -9.14 -19.22
CA MET A 149 -5.59 -8.08 -19.64
C MET A 149 -4.37 -8.03 -18.73
N LYS A 150 -3.20 -8.09 -19.36
CA LYS A 150 -1.90 -8.00 -18.67
C LYS A 150 -1.23 -6.66 -18.96
N PHE A 151 -0.78 -5.99 -17.92
CA PHE A 151 0.06 -4.80 -18.02
C PHE A 151 1.04 -4.71 -16.85
N ASN A 152 2.07 -3.88 -16.99
CA ASN A 152 3.00 -3.64 -15.89
C ASN A 152 2.76 -2.23 -15.33
N ILE A 153 2.46 -2.13 -14.04
CA ILE A 153 2.10 -0.88 -13.36
C ILE A 153 3.28 0.10 -13.24
N LEU A 154 4.52 -0.38 -13.38
CA LEU A 154 5.72 0.45 -13.35
C LEU A 154 6.07 1.06 -14.72
N ARG A 155 5.44 0.56 -15.79
CA ARG A 155 5.69 1.04 -17.15
C ARG A 155 4.54 1.91 -17.58
N PRO A 156 4.79 3.17 -18.01
CA PRO A 156 3.74 3.99 -18.59
C PRO A 156 3.15 3.21 -19.76
N GLN A 157 1.85 2.94 -19.70
CA GLN A 157 1.15 2.39 -20.85
C GLN A 157 1.18 3.47 -21.92
N SER A 158 1.95 3.26 -22.99
CA SER A 158 1.80 4.05 -24.20
C SER A 158 0.29 3.97 -24.53
N ALA A 159 -0.39 5.11 -24.47
CA ALA A 159 -1.80 5.18 -24.80
C ALA A 159 -1.98 4.51 -26.16
N LYS A 160 -2.49 3.28 -26.19
CA LYS A 160 -2.94 2.68 -27.44
C LYS A 160 -4.00 3.61 -27.96
N THR A 161 -3.68 4.32 -29.02
CA THR A 161 -4.67 5.07 -29.82
C THR A 161 -5.85 4.12 -30.05
N PRO A 162 -7.07 4.52 -29.65
CA PRO A 162 -8.25 3.70 -29.93
C PRO A 162 -8.26 3.36 -31.42
N PRO A 163 -8.64 2.15 -31.84
CA PRO A 163 -8.81 1.86 -33.25
C PRO A 163 -9.74 2.92 -33.83
N GLN A 164 -9.25 3.69 -34.82
CA GLN A 164 -10.12 4.57 -35.59
C GLN A 164 -11.14 3.66 -36.26
N ALA A 165 -12.41 3.85 -35.89
CA ALA A 165 -13.50 3.21 -36.59
C ALA A 165 -13.44 3.57 -38.09
N PRO A 166 -13.73 2.62 -38.99
CA PRO A 166 -13.73 2.82 -40.44
C PRO A 166 -14.77 3.81 -40.89
#